data_65f691a8f7399ea42ea9c4c44d413eeb
#
_entry.id   65f691a8f7399ea42ea9c4c44d413eeb
#
_cell.length_a   1.000
_cell.length_b   1.000
_cell.length_c   1.000
_cell.angle_alpha   90.00
_cell.angle_beta   90.00
_cell.angle_gamma   90.00
#
_symmetry.space_group_name_H-M   'P 1'
#
loop_
_entity.id
_entity.type
_entity.pdbx_description
1 polymer ?
#
loop_
_entity_poly.entity_id
_entity_poly.type
_entity_poly.pdbx_seq_one_letter_code
_entity_poly.pdbx_strand_id
1 'polypeptide(L)' 'MPKGLVASEIREMAEGDIQARVAELEEERFRLRFRAATETLEDALRLRWLRRDIARLKTVLRERERGAQASRGEGT' A
#
# COMPACT_ATOMS: atom_id res chain seq x y z
N MET A 1 8.18 5.51 -16.42
CA MET A 1 7.23 5.27 -15.35
C MET A 1 7.86 4.50 -14.20
N PRO A 2 7.72 4.96 -12.99
CA PRO A 2 8.28 4.19 -11.90
C PRO A 2 7.57 2.85 -11.79
N LYS A 3 8.35 1.85 -11.56
CA LYS A 3 7.85 0.50 -11.37
C LYS A 3 7.06 0.44 -10.07
N GLY A 4 5.82 -0.02 -10.13
CA GLY A 4 5.01 -0.17 -8.93
C GLY A 4 5.59 -1.22 -7.99
N LEU A 5 5.17 -1.18 -6.74
CA LEU A 5 5.58 -2.16 -5.76
C LEU A 5 5.04 -3.54 -6.13
N VAL A 6 5.90 -4.56 -6.10
CA VAL A 6 5.48 -5.94 -6.36
C VAL A 6 5.31 -6.68 -5.04
N ALA A 7 4.35 -7.59 -5.02
CA ALA A 7 3.99 -8.33 -3.80
C ALA A 7 5.19 -9.05 -3.18
N SER A 8 6.06 -9.63 -3.99
CA SER A 8 7.25 -10.34 -3.49
C SER A 8 8.20 -9.43 -2.73
N GLU A 9 8.38 -8.21 -3.22
CA GLU A 9 9.24 -7.21 -2.55
C GLU A 9 8.61 -6.78 -1.22
N ILE A 10 7.31 -6.56 -1.21
CA ILE A 10 6.59 -6.17 -0.01
C ILE A 10 6.69 -7.25 1.06
N ARG A 11 6.59 -8.51 0.66
CA ARG A 11 6.67 -9.64 1.59
C ARG A 11 8.01 -9.75 2.29
N GLU A 12 9.05 -9.17 1.72
CA GLU A 12 10.38 -9.12 2.33
C GLU A 12 10.53 -7.97 3.32
N MET A 13 9.61 -7.01 3.32
CA MET A 13 9.67 -5.85 4.20
C MET A 13 9.22 -6.18 5.61
N ALA A 14 9.81 -5.48 6.59
CA ALA A 14 9.34 -5.54 7.96
C ALA A 14 7.95 -4.88 8.07
N GLU A 15 7.13 -5.36 9.00
CA GLU A 15 5.77 -4.84 9.18
C GLU A 15 5.75 -3.33 9.42
N GLY A 16 6.65 -2.83 10.27
CA GLY A 16 6.75 -1.39 10.53
C GLY A 16 7.08 -0.59 9.27
N ASP A 17 7.91 -1.13 8.40
CA ASP A 17 8.28 -0.48 7.15
C ASP A 17 7.09 -0.45 6.18
N ILE A 18 6.31 -1.52 6.14
CA ILE A 18 5.10 -1.56 5.32
C ILE A 18 4.11 -0.50 5.80
N GLN A 19 3.88 -0.41 7.11
CA GLN A 19 2.98 0.56 7.70
C GLN A 19 3.42 1.99 7.41
N ALA A 20 4.71 2.27 7.55
CA ALA A 20 5.27 3.59 7.25
C ALA A 20 5.09 3.93 5.77
N ARG A 21 5.29 2.96 4.90
CA ARG A 21 5.13 3.17 3.46
C ARG A 21 3.68 3.46 3.09
N VAL A 22 2.73 2.74 3.71
CA VAL A 22 1.31 3.01 3.52
C VAL A 22 0.97 4.44 3.91
N ALA A 23 1.46 4.90 5.06
CA ALA A 23 1.21 6.25 5.54
C ALA A 23 1.75 7.30 4.56
N GLU A 24 2.97 7.10 4.05
CA GLU A 24 3.57 8.00 3.06
C GLU A 24 2.74 8.08 1.78
N LEU A 25 2.32 6.94 1.27
CA LEU A 25 1.55 6.87 0.03
C LEU A 25 0.15 7.44 0.20
N GLU A 26 -0.47 7.22 1.34
CA GLU A 26 -1.78 7.80 1.63
C GLU A 26 -1.71 9.32 1.74
N GLU A 27 -0.65 9.86 2.32
CA GLU A 27 -0.42 11.30 2.39
C GLU A 27 -0.23 11.88 0.98
N GLU A 28 0.56 11.23 0.15
CA GLU A 28 0.77 11.66 -1.24
C GLU A 28 -0.53 11.62 -2.03
N ARG A 29 -1.31 10.55 -1.86
CA ARG A 29 -2.61 10.41 -2.49
C ARG A 29 -3.56 11.52 -2.08
N PHE A 30 -3.58 11.86 -0.79
CA PHE A 30 -4.40 12.94 -0.27
C PHE A 30 -4.03 14.28 -0.92
N ARG A 31 -2.73 14.57 -0.98
CA ARG A 31 -2.24 15.81 -1.59
C ARG A 31 -2.62 15.92 -3.08
N LEU A 32 -2.47 14.82 -3.82
CA LEU A 32 -2.84 14.79 -5.23
C LEU A 32 -4.34 14.98 -5.44
N ARG A 33 -5.16 14.34 -4.61
CA ARG A 33 -6.60 14.49 -4.68
C ARG A 33 -7.04 15.92 -4.37
N PHE A 34 -6.35 16.55 -3.44
CA PHE A 34 -6.64 17.94 -3.09
C PHE A 34 -6.34 18.88 -4.24
N ARG A 35 -5.32 18.58 -5.07
CA ARG A 35 -4.97 19.35 -6.24
C ARG A 35 -5.78 18.97 -7.49
N ALA A 36 -6.71 18.06 -7.35
CA ALA A 36 -7.45 17.48 -8.48
C ALA A 36 -8.35 18.48 -9.22
N ALA A 37 -8.55 19.68 -8.70
CA ALA A 37 -9.26 20.75 -9.40
C ALA A 37 -8.54 21.15 -10.69
N THR A 38 -7.23 20.87 -10.80
CA THR A 38 -6.40 21.12 -11.99
C THR A 38 -5.81 19.82 -12.50
N GLU A 39 -6.62 18.76 -12.51
CA GLU A 39 -6.18 17.42 -12.80
C GLU A 39 -5.59 17.29 -14.20
N THR A 40 -4.32 16.87 -14.25
CA THR A 40 -3.66 16.51 -15.50
C THR A 40 -3.74 15.00 -15.70
N LEU A 41 -3.48 14.55 -16.92
CA LEU A 41 -3.40 13.11 -17.18
C LEU A 41 -2.34 12.44 -16.32
N GLU A 42 -1.21 13.10 -16.09
CA GLU A 42 -0.16 12.59 -15.24
C GLU A 42 -0.63 12.39 -13.80
N ASP A 43 -1.37 13.35 -13.26
CA ASP A 43 -1.89 13.26 -11.90
C ASP A 43 -2.90 12.10 -11.78
N ALA A 44 -3.75 11.91 -12.78
CA ALA A 44 -4.71 10.82 -12.80
C ALA A 44 -4.00 9.45 -12.81
N LEU A 45 -2.95 9.31 -13.62
CA LEU A 45 -2.15 8.10 -13.66
C LEU A 45 -1.44 7.85 -12.33
N ARG A 46 -0.89 8.92 -11.74
CA ARG A 46 -0.21 8.83 -10.45
C ARG A 46 -1.16 8.35 -9.36
N LEU A 47 -2.38 8.90 -9.31
CA LEU A 47 -3.39 8.47 -8.35
C LEU A 47 -3.74 6.99 -8.49
N ARG A 48 -3.82 6.51 -9.73
CA ARG A 48 -4.08 5.11 -10.02
C ARG A 48 -2.96 4.23 -9.45
N TRP A 49 -1.70 4.61 -9.67
CA TRP A 49 -0.55 3.89 -9.15
C TRP A 49 -0.51 3.88 -7.63
N LEU A 50 -0.79 5.02 -7.01
CA LEU A 50 -0.81 5.13 -5.56
C LEU A 50 -1.86 4.23 -4.94
N ARG A 51 -3.08 4.22 -5.49
CA ARG A 51 -4.14 3.34 -5.00
C ARG A 51 -3.76 1.88 -5.09
N ARG A 52 -3.13 1.50 -6.20
CA ARG A 52 -2.66 0.14 -6.43
C ARG A 52 -1.60 -0.28 -5.41
N ASP A 53 -0.60 0.57 -5.21
CA ASP A 53 0.48 0.26 -4.28
C ASP A 53 -0.02 0.19 -2.85
N ILE A 54 -0.88 1.11 -2.44
CA ILE A 54 -1.50 1.10 -1.11
C ILE A 54 -2.28 -0.21 -0.92
N ALA A 55 -3.06 -0.60 -1.91
CA ALA A 55 -3.84 -1.84 -1.84
C ALA A 55 -2.95 -3.07 -1.68
N ARG A 56 -1.83 -3.12 -2.40
CA ARG A 56 -0.88 -4.23 -2.29
C ARG A 56 -0.23 -4.29 -0.92
N LEU A 57 0.20 -3.15 -0.40
CA LEU A 57 0.79 -3.09 0.95
C LEU A 57 -0.20 -3.55 2.00
N LYS A 58 -1.43 -3.07 1.94
CA LYS A 58 -2.48 -3.45 2.87
C LYS A 58 -2.83 -4.94 2.76
N THR A 59 -2.81 -5.48 1.55
CA THR A 59 -3.06 -6.90 1.32
C THR A 59 -2.03 -7.76 2.03
N VAL A 60 -0.75 -7.41 1.93
CA VAL A 60 0.31 -8.16 2.59
C VAL A 60 0.17 -8.06 4.11
N LEU A 61 -0.14 -6.88 4.64
CA LEU A 61 -0.39 -6.71 6.07
C LEU A 61 -1.55 -7.59 6.54
N ARG A 62 -2.61 -7.64 5.76
CA ARG A 62 -3.78 -8.46 6.07
C ARG A 62 -3.45 -9.94 6.04
N GLU A 63 -2.64 -10.38 5.07
CA GLU A 63 -2.19 -11.76 4.99
C GLU A 63 -1.38 -12.16 6.23
N ARG A 64 -0.50 -11.29 6.69
CA ARG A 64 0.30 -11.53 7.90
C ARG A 64 -0.57 -11.62 9.14
N GLU A 65 -1.55 -10.74 9.24
CA GLU A 65 -2.50 -10.73 10.32
C GLU A 65 -3.31 -12.03 10.38
N ARG A 66 -3.79 -12.49 9.23
CA ARG A 66 -4.51 -13.77 9.11
C ARG A 66 -3.62 -14.95 9.47
N GLY A 67 -2.37 -14.92 9.03
CA GLY A 67 -1.40 -15.96 9.37
C GLY A 67 -1.17 -16.05 10.86
N ALA A 68 -1.03 -14.89 11.52
CA ALA A 68 -0.86 -14.85 12.97
C ALA A 68 -2.09 -15.37 13.69
N GLN A 69 -3.29 -15.01 13.23
CA GLN A 69 -4.53 -15.49 13.81
C GLN A 69 -4.71 -17.00 13.63
N ALA A 70 -4.39 -17.50 12.45
CA ALA A 70 -4.46 -18.94 12.17
C ALA A 70 -3.50 -19.72 13.07
N SER A 71 -2.28 -19.21 13.27
CA SER A 71 -1.31 -19.83 14.17
C SER A 71 -1.81 -19.87 15.61
N ARG A 72 -2.45 -18.81 16.06
CA ARG A 72 -3.03 -18.78 17.40
C ARG A 72 -4.18 -19.78 17.54
N GLY A 73 -5.01 -19.87 16.51
CA GLY A 73 -6.11 -20.82 16.48
C GLY A 73 -5.64 -22.26 16.56
N GLU A 74 -4.57 -22.59 15.88
CA GLU A 74 -3.99 -23.92 15.90
C GLU A 74 -3.33 -24.25 17.22
N GLY A 75 -2.90 -23.25 17.96
CA GLY A 75 -2.24 -23.42 19.25
C GLY A 75 -3.20 -23.72 20.41
N THR A 76 -4.47 -23.61 20.16
CA THR A 76 -5.48 -23.94 21.16
C THR A 76 -6.12 -25.29 20.87
#